data_cad821374eec66b488b3a73930ff4737
#
_entry.id   cad821374eec66b488b3a73930ff4737
#
_cell.length_a   1.000
_cell.length_b   1.000
_cell.length_c   1.000
_cell.angle_alpha   90.00
_cell.angle_beta   90.00
_cell.angle_gamma   90.00
#
_symmetry.space_group_name_H-M   'P 1'
#
loop_
_entity.id
_entity.type
_entity.pdbx_description
1 polymer ?
#
loop_
_entity_poly.entity_id
_entity_poly.type
_entity_poly.pdbx_seq_one_letter_code
_entity_poly.pdbx_strand_id
1 'polypeptide(L)'
;MSDEATFLPVVRAAKLADATETRAWLVTSLWARAAVGILGGAPKCCKSWLALELAVAVATKTRCLDRFAVEDPGSVMLYMAEDSAPVIKSRLQGLCDHRGVRFDSAPIDVITAQSVRIDRERDQDRLTRTVRRGAPRLLVLDPFVRLHRVDENDAGQVSAVLGYLRALQRALDVAVLVVHHARKNGGAAGQAGQSLRGSGDLHAWGDSNLYLRRHQGALSLTIEHRAAAAPEPLALRLVPTAGGHAHLALVDSSDERTQPAASLEQTIVATLASAREPLGRTALRDMLRVRNERLGEALTRLATTGAIVRTGDRWALPVPTST
;
A
#
# COMPACT_ATOMS: atom_id res chain seq x y z
N MET A 1 -40.87 3.05 29.80
CA MET A 1 -39.84 2.17 29.19
C MET A 1 -40.34 1.92 27.78
N SER A 2 -39.69 2.55 26.79
CA SER A 2 -40.15 2.55 25.42
C SER A 2 -40.00 1.15 24.79
N ASP A 3 -40.97 0.76 23.98
CA ASP A 3 -41.11 -0.50 23.24
C ASP A 3 -39.96 -0.76 22.24
N GLU A 4 -39.05 0.21 22.04
CA GLU A 4 -37.91 0.17 21.15
C GLU A 4 -36.80 -0.85 21.52
N ALA A 5 -36.81 -1.36 22.76
CA ALA A 5 -35.80 -2.32 23.21
C ALA A 5 -36.14 -3.78 22.87
N THR A 6 -37.33 -4.08 22.39
CA THR A 6 -37.82 -5.47 22.23
C THR A 6 -37.70 -5.98 20.79
N PHE A 7 -37.75 -5.09 19.79
CA PHE A 7 -37.65 -5.49 18.37
C PHE A 7 -36.59 -4.70 17.62
N LEU A 8 -36.01 -5.32 16.61
CA LEU A 8 -35.11 -4.63 15.69
C LEU A 8 -35.89 -3.67 14.79
N PRO A 9 -35.38 -2.46 14.51
CA PRO A 9 -36.03 -1.52 13.59
C PRO A 9 -36.06 -2.12 12.18
N VAL A 10 -37.25 -2.13 11.56
CA VAL A 10 -37.47 -2.66 10.22
C VAL A 10 -38.11 -1.60 9.34
N VAL A 11 -37.52 -1.36 8.18
CA VAL A 11 -38.04 -0.46 7.15
C VAL A 11 -38.22 -1.24 5.85
N ARG A 12 -39.34 -1.03 5.14
CA ARG A 12 -39.54 -1.59 3.79
C ARG A 12 -38.46 -1.05 2.84
N ALA A 13 -37.85 -1.92 2.02
CA ALA A 13 -36.79 -1.53 1.07
C ALA A 13 -37.18 -0.31 0.20
N ALA A 14 -38.42 -0.27 -0.30
CA ALA A 14 -38.92 0.86 -1.09
C ALA A 14 -39.08 2.19 -0.31
N LYS A 15 -38.91 2.16 1.01
CA LYS A 15 -38.95 3.37 1.88
C LYS A 15 -37.56 3.72 2.41
N LEU A 16 -36.52 2.95 2.05
CA LEU A 16 -35.14 3.36 2.30
C LEU A 16 -34.89 4.66 1.51
N ALA A 17 -34.19 5.59 2.16
CA ALA A 17 -33.80 6.80 1.46
C ALA A 17 -32.98 6.42 0.21
N ASP A 18 -33.39 7.00 -0.93
CA ASP A 18 -32.55 6.92 -2.13
C ASP A 18 -31.15 7.40 -1.78
N ALA A 19 -30.14 6.78 -2.38
CA ALA A 19 -28.81 7.34 -2.33
C ALA A 19 -28.92 8.74 -2.97
N THR A 20 -29.20 9.74 -2.13
CA THR A 20 -29.00 11.13 -2.53
C THR A 20 -27.64 11.17 -3.21
N GLU A 21 -27.41 12.08 -4.18
CA GLU A 21 -26.15 12.27 -4.90
C GLU A 21 -24.93 12.42 -3.96
N THR A 22 -24.80 11.44 -3.05
CA THR A 22 -23.67 11.32 -2.13
C THR A 22 -22.48 10.97 -2.97
N ARG A 23 -21.48 11.82 -2.90
CA ARG A 23 -20.16 11.54 -3.49
C ARG A 23 -19.79 10.10 -3.16
N ALA A 24 -19.71 9.25 -4.19
CA ALA A 24 -19.40 7.82 -4.02
C ALA A 24 -17.97 7.64 -3.50
N TRP A 25 -17.11 8.65 -3.69
CA TRP A 25 -15.68 8.61 -3.46
C TRP A 25 -15.20 9.66 -2.46
N LEU A 26 -14.29 9.28 -1.59
CA LEU A 26 -13.38 10.18 -0.90
C LEU A 26 -12.28 10.62 -1.89
N VAL A 27 -11.65 9.64 -2.53
CA VAL A 27 -10.71 9.82 -3.63
C VAL A 27 -11.12 8.90 -4.78
N THR A 28 -11.43 9.48 -5.92
CA THR A 28 -12.02 8.79 -7.09
C THR A 28 -11.24 7.52 -7.45
N SER A 29 -11.94 6.40 -7.55
CA SER A 29 -11.38 5.09 -7.91
C SER A 29 -10.25 4.57 -7.00
N LEU A 30 -9.93 5.26 -5.91
CA LEU A 30 -8.90 4.87 -4.96
C LEU A 30 -9.48 4.52 -3.58
N TRP A 31 -10.42 5.33 -3.07
CA TRP A 31 -11.03 5.10 -1.77
C TRP A 31 -12.46 5.63 -1.75
N ALA A 32 -13.42 4.77 -1.39
CA ALA A 32 -14.81 5.16 -1.31
C ALA A 32 -15.06 6.09 -0.11
N ARG A 33 -16.09 6.95 -0.22
CA ARG A 33 -16.48 7.86 0.85
C ARG A 33 -16.93 7.08 2.08
N ALA A 34 -16.50 7.54 3.24
CA ALA A 34 -16.79 6.90 4.52
C ALA A 34 -16.60 5.36 4.50
N ALA A 35 -15.62 4.86 3.75
CA ALA A 35 -15.31 3.45 3.68
C ALA A 35 -14.31 3.03 4.75
N VAL A 36 -14.37 1.79 5.19
CA VAL A 36 -13.27 1.16 5.91
C VAL A 36 -12.44 0.34 4.95
N GLY A 37 -11.17 0.15 5.26
CA GLY A 37 -10.34 -0.77 4.47
C GLY A 37 -8.89 -0.86 4.91
N ILE A 38 -8.17 -1.69 4.19
CA ILE A 38 -6.81 -2.07 4.51
C ILE A 38 -5.83 -1.50 3.46
N LEU A 39 -4.75 -0.90 3.93
CA LEU A 39 -3.55 -0.70 3.14
C LEU A 39 -2.55 -1.81 3.50
N GLY A 40 -2.56 -2.86 2.70
CA GLY A 40 -1.79 -4.08 2.92
C GLY A 40 -0.47 -4.13 2.14
N GLY A 41 0.47 -4.92 2.64
CA GLY A 41 1.71 -5.20 1.92
C GLY A 41 2.87 -5.62 2.82
N ALA A 42 3.93 -6.16 2.21
CA ALA A 42 5.12 -6.60 2.92
C ALA A 42 5.81 -5.44 3.70
N PRO A 43 6.61 -5.72 4.72
CA PRO A 43 7.43 -4.70 5.36
C PRO A 43 8.28 -3.93 4.33
N LYS A 44 8.45 -2.62 4.56
CA LYS A 44 9.29 -1.72 3.72
C LYS A 44 8.81 -1.55 2.27
N CYS A 45 7.53 -1.79 1.96
CA CYS A 45 6.94 -1.54 0.65
C CYS A 45 6.23 -0.18 0.53
N CYS A 46 6.64 0.83 1.31
CA CYS A 46 6.13 2.21 1.23
C CYS A 46 4.66 2.42 1.64
N LYS A 47 4.07 1.53 2.47
CA LYS A 47 2.67 1.68 2.93
C LYS A 47 2.42 3.01 3.63
N SER A 48 3.24 3.35 4.65
CA SER A 48 3.10 4.63 5.37
C SER A 48 3.24 5.84 4.44
N TRP A 49 4.07 5.76 3.38
CA TRP A 49 4.15 6.80 2.35
C TRP A 49 2.83 6.95 1.60
N LEU A 50 2.20 5.85 1.19
CA LEU A 50 0.91 5.91 0.49
C LEU A 50 -0.22 6.39 1.42
N ALA A 51 -0.20 6.00 2.69
CA ALA A 51 -1.14 6.49 3.69
C ALA A 51 -1.04 8.00 3.89
N LEU A 52 0.19 8.55 4.00
CA LEU A 52 0.44 9.99 4.11
C LEU A 52 0.12 10.73 2.81
N GLU A 53 0.41 10.12 1.66
CA GLU A 53 0.03 10.61 0.33
C GLU A 53 -1.47 10.86 0.22
N LEU A 54 -2.26 9.85 0.61
CA LEU A 54 -3.73 9.95 0.66
C LEU A 54 -4.19 11.01 1.66
N ALA A 55 -3.56 11.06 2.84
CA ALA A 55 -3.88 12.01 3.90
C ALA A 55 -3.68 13.47 3.44
N VAL A 56 -2.53 13.78 2.84
CA VAL A 56 -2.26 15.14 2.33
C VAL A 56 -3.21 15.49 1.20
N ALA A 57 -3.46 14.55 0.26
CA ALA A 57 -4.39 14.79 -0.83
C ALA A 57 -5.80 15.16 -0.32
N VAL A 58 -6.36 14.38 0.63
CA VAL A 58 -7.68 14.63 1.22
C VAL A 58 -7.71 15.96 1.98
N ALA A 59 -6.68 16.24 2.78
CA ALA A 59 -6.62 17.47 3.57
C ALA A 59 -6.50 18.73 2.72
N THR A 60 -5.82 18.65 1.59
CA THR A 60 -5.50 19.84 0.76
C THR A 60 -6.31 19.92 -0.53
N LYS A 61 -7.22 18.96 -0.78
CA LYS A 61 -7.99 18.86 -2.04
C LYS A 61 -7.10 18.80 -3.29
N THR A 62 -5.91 18.25 -3.16
CA THR A 62 -5.01 18.00 -4.29
C THR A 62 -5.21 16.57 -4.84
N ARG A 63 -4.69 16.28 -6.03
CA ARG A 63 -4.78 14.92 -6.58
C ARG A 63 -3.88 13.96 -5.79
N CYS A 64 -4.41 12.82 -5.37
CA CYS A 64 -3.60 11.74 -4.80
C CYS A 64 -2.79 11.08 -5.92
N LEU A 65 -1.48 10.86 -5.70
CA LEU A 65 -0.54 10.37 -6.73
C LEU A 65 -0.60 11.19 -8.04
N ASP A 66 -0.86 12.49 -7.96
CA ASP A 66 -1.03 13.44 -9.07
C ASP A 66 -2.12 13.06 -10.11
N ARG A 67 -2.86 11.99 -9.85
CA ARG A 67 -3.85 11.41 -10.76
C ARG A 67 -5.27 11.41 -10.20
N PHE A 68 -5.46 10.91 -8.99
CA PHE A 68 -6.79 10.60 -8.43
C PHE A 68 -7.41 11.83 -7.77
N ALA A 69 -8.54 12.30 -8.27
CA ALA A 69 -9.22 13.47 -7.73
C ALA A 69 -9.81 13.19 -6.33
N VAL A 70 -9.74 14.17 -5.44
CA VAL A 70 -10.41 14.16 -4.14
C VAL A 70 -11.80 14.79 -4.29
N GLU A 71 -12.85 14.00 -4.02
CA GLU A 71 -14.24 14.45 -4.14
C GLU A 71 -14.80 14.97 -2.82
N ASP A 72 -14.38 14.39 -1.69
CA ASP A 72 -14.85 14.77 -0.34
C ASP A 72 -13.65 15.22 0.54
N PRO A 73 -13.06 16.40 0.28
CA PRO A 73 -11.92 16.90 1.06
C PRO A 73 -12.34 17.33 2.46
N GLY A 74 -11.38 17.30 3.39
CA GLY A 74 -11.59 17.77 4.75
C GLY A 74 -10.43 17.39 5.67
N SER A 75 -10.59 17.63 6.98
CA SER A 75 -9.55 17.31 7.95
C SER A 75 -9.22 15.81 7.97
N VAL A 76 -7.99 15.52 8.31
CA VAL A 76 -7.46 14.16 8.41
C VAL A 76 -6.86 13.94 9.79
N MET A 77 -7.09 12.77 10.36
CA MET A 77 -6.50 12.38 11.65
C MET A 77 -5.61 11.15 11.47
N LEU A 78 -4.39 11.22 12.00
CA LEU A 78 -3.37 10.18 11.85
C LEU A 78 -2.99 9.60 13.21
N TYR A 79 -2.87 8.30 13.31
CA TYR A 79 -2.14 7.60 14.37
C TYR A 79 -1.03 6.75 13.73
N MET A 80 0.22 7.18 13.93
CA MET A 80 1.43 6.56 13.35
C MET A 80 2.28 6.00 14.49
N ALA A 81 2.05 4.74 14.88
CA ALA A 81 2.61 4.19 16.11
C ALA A 81 4.11 3.82 16.03
N GLU A 82 4.67 3.72 14.84
CA GLU A 82 6.07 3.31 14.64
C GLU A 82 7.00 4.45 14.22
N ASP A 83 6.45 5.54 13.70
CA ASP A 83 7.24 6.71 13.29
C ASP A 83 7.30 7.76 14.41
N SER A 84 8.45 8.42 14.58
CA SER A 84 8.57 9.55 15.51
C SER A 84 7.90 10.82 14.97
N ALA A 85 7.45 11.70 15.85
CA ALA A 85 6.79 12.96 15.47
C ALA A 85 7.61 13.82 14.47
N PRO A 86 8.95 13.99 14.63
CA PRO A 86 9.76 14.69 13.63
C PRO A 86 9.75 14.03 12.26
N VAL A 87 9.76 12.69 12.18
CA VAL A 87 9.70 11.95 10.91
C VAL A 87 8.35 12.14 10.23
N ILE A 88 7.25 12.04 10.98
CA ILE A 88 5.89 12.28 10.47
C ILE A 88 5.80 13.70 9.92
N LYS A 89 6.22 14.70 10.71
CA LYS A 89 6.20 16.11 10.31
C LYS A 89 7.00 16.35 9.03
N SER A 90 8.24 15.84 8.97
CA SER A 90 9.12 15.98 7.80
C SER A 90 8.51 15.38 6.53
N ARG A 91 7.93 14.18 6.63
CA ARG A 91 7.27 13.54 5.48
C ARG A 91 6.03 14.32 5.01
N LEU A 92 5.18 14.76 5.93
CA LEU A 92 3.99 15.58 5.61
C LEU A 92 4.39 16.89 4.96
N GLN A 93 5.40 17.58 5.50
CA GLN A 93 5.94 18.81 4.94
C GLN A 93 6.45 18.58 3.51
N GLY A 94 7.27 17.55 3.28
CA GLY A 94 7.77 17.22 1.94
C GLY A 94 6.67 16.91 0.93
N LEU A 95 5.59 16.25 1.37
CA LEU A 95 4.42 15.98 0.52
C LEU A 95 3.62 17.26 0.22
N CYS A 96 3.49 18.18 1.17
CA CYS A 96 2.88 19.48 0.96
C CYS A 96 3.72 20.35 0.00
N ASP A 97 5.03 20.40 0.20
CA ASP A 97 5.96 21.14 -0.65
C ASP A 97 5.92 20.63 -2.10
N HIS A 98 5.90 19.31 -2.29
CA HIS A 98 5.75 18.70 -3.62
C HIS A 98 4.47 19.13 -4.34
N ARG A 99 3.38 19.34 -3.58
CA ARG A 99 2.09 19.80 -4.12
C ARG A 99 1.94 21.31 -4.23
N GLY A 100 2.95 22.09 -3.81
CA GLY A 100 2.88 23.54 -3.76
C GLY A 100 1.84 24.07 -2.76
N VAL A 101 1.54 23.30 -1.69
CA VAL A 101 0.60 23.71 -0.65
C VAL A 101 1.33 24.03 0.66
N ARG A 102 0.80 24.99 1.41
CA ARG A 102 1.37 25.36 2.71
C ARG A 102 1.04 24.29 3.76
N PHE A 103 2.06 23.69 4.35
CA PHE A 103 1.90 22.68 5.40
C PHE A 103 1.11 23.21 6.61
N ASP A 104 1.38 24.44 7.05
CA ASP A 104 0.70 25.04 8.21
C ASP A 104 -0.80 25.24 8.03
N SER A 105 -1.30 25.25 6.80
CA SER A 105 -2.71 25.36 6.48
C SER A 105 -3.41 24.03 6.20
N ALA A 106 -2.66 22.93 6.14
CA ALA A 106 -3.21 21.60 5.91
C ALA A 106 -3.90 21.09 7.20
N PRO A 107 -5.20 20.79 7.18
CA PRO A 107 -5.94 20.33 8.36
C PRO A 107 -5.63 18.86 8.65
N ILE A 108 -4.42 18.58 9.11
CA ILE A 108 -3.92 17.23 9.45
C ILE A 108 -3.57 17.21 10.93
N ASP A 109 -4.31 16.43 11.70
CA ASP A 109 -4.06 16.20 13.12
C ASP A 109 -3.36 14.87 13.34
N VAL A 110 -2.42 14.83 14.30
CA VAL A 110 -1.71 13.60 14.68
C VAL A 110 -2.03 13.24 16.13
N ILE A 111 -2.51 12.03 16.35
CA ILE A 111 -2.70 11.47 17.68
C ILE A 111 -1.31 11.14 18.25
N THR A 112 -0.87 11.89 19.25
CA THR A 112 0.46 11.75 19.88
C THR A 112 0.46 10.83 21.10
N ALA A 113 -0.63 10.09 21.35
CA ALA A 113 -0.69 9.13 22.44
C ALA A 113 0.35 8.02 22.24
N GLN A 114 1.12 7.70 23.28
CA GLN A 114 2.16 6.66 23.22
C GLN A 114 1.61 5.27 22.86
N SER A 115 0.36 4.99 23.22
CA SER A 115 -0.30 3.73 22.90
C SER A 115 -1.82 3.94 22.80
N VAL A 116 -2.40 3.37 21.76
CA VAL A 116 -3.85 3.23 21.58
C VAL A 116 -4.15 1.75 21.39
N ARG A 117 -5.02 1.19 22.24
CA ARG A 117 -5.37 -0.23 22.25
C ARG A 117 -6.87 -0.42 22.08
N ILE A 118 -7.31 -0.58 20.82
CA ILE A 118 -8.72 -0.70 20.47
C ILE A 118 -9.32 -2.11 20.72
N ASP A 119 -8.55 -3.02 21.30
CA ASP A 119 -9.01 -4.23 21.97
C ASP A 119 -9.49 -3.96 23.41
N ARG A 120 -9.45 -2.68 23.87
CA ARG A 120 -9.90 -2.25 25.17
C ARG A 120 -10.98 -1.18 25.05
N GLU A 121 -12.10 -1.36 25.71
CA GLU A 121 -13.23 -0.45 25.72
C GLU A 121 -12.85 1.00 26.06
N ARG A 122 -12.00 1.19 27.08
CA ARG A 122 -11.50 2.51 27.47
C ARG A 122 -10.82 3.26 26.30
N ASP A 123 -10.00 2.58 25.50
CA ASP A 123 -9.30 3.22 24.40
C ASP A 123 -10.20 3.35 23.16
N GLN A 124 -11.19 2.47 22.99
CA GLN A 124 -12.28 2.65 22.02
C GLN A 124 -13.05 3.94 22.30
N ASP A 125 -13.48 4.16 23.54
CA ASP A 125 -14.16 5.37 23.99
C ASP A 125 -13.33 6.64 23.74
N ARG A 126 -12.05 6.59 24.11
CA ARG A 126 -11.12 7.72 23.90
C ARG A 126 -10.96 8.03 22.41
N LEU A 127 -10.73 7.03 21.57
CA LEU A 127 -10.62 7.21 20.11
C LEU A 127 -11.92 7.74 19.53
N THR A 128 -13.07 7.18 19.91
CA THR A 128 -14.39 7.64 19.45
C THR A 128 -14.64 9.11 19.80
N ARG A 129 -14.33 9.55 21.02
CA ARG A 129 -14.46 10.96 21.44
C ARG A 129 -13.49 11.87 20.69
N THR A 130 -12.26 11.41 20.46
CA THR A 130 -11.24 12.17 19.73
C THR A 130 -11.68 12.37 18.27
N VAL A 131 -12.10 11.31 17.59
CA VAL A 131 -12.57 11.37 16.20
C VAL A 131 -13.84 12.21 16.09
N ARG A 132 -14.81 12.05 17.02
CA ARG A 132 -16.03 12.87 17.03
C ARG A 132 -15.71 14.36 17.18
N ARG A 133 -14.75 14.72 18.04
CA ARG A 133 -14.35 16.12 18.24
C ARG A 133 -13.64 16.72 17.02
N GLY A 134 -12.75 15.95 16.39
CA GLY A 134 -11.99 16.40 15.21
C GLY A 134 -12.79 16.31 13.92
N ALA A 135 -13.86 15.50 13.88
CA ALA A 135 -14.71 15.25 12.71
C ALA A 135 -13.94 15.09 11.40
N PRO A 136 -12.88 14.22 11.33
CA PRO A 136 -12.08 14.08 10.14
C PRO A 136 -12.86 13.37 9.02
N ARG A 137 -12.51 13.66 7.76
CA ARG A 137 -12.97 12.87 6.61
C ARG A 137 -12.23 11.54 6.50
N LEU A 138 -10.99 11.50 6.98
CA LEU A 138 -10.15 10.31 6.94
C LEU A 138 -9.44 10.11 8.29
N LEU A 139 -9.56 8.91 8.84
CA LEU A 139 -8.77 8.41 9.96
C LEU A 139 -7.77 7.38 9.43
N VAL A 140 -6.48 7.61 9.64
CA VAL A 140 -5.39 6.68 9.31
C VAL A 140 -4.83 6.05 10.57
N LEU A 141 -4.74 4.74 10.60
CA LEU A 141 -4.23 3.94 11.72
C LEU A 141 -3.06 3.06 11.23
N ASP A 142 -1.83 3.39 11.58
CA ASP A 142 -0.59 2.74 11.10
C ASP A 142 0.34 2.34 12.25
N PRO A 143 0.64 1.05 12.42
CA PRO A 143 0.02 -0.12 11.81
C PRO A 143 -1.00 -0.82 12.72
N PHE A 144 -1.84 -1.70 12.14
CA PHE A 144 -2.87 -2.47 12.86
C PHE A 144 -2.33 -3.24 14.06
N VAL A 145 -1.21 -3.93 13.90
CA VAL A 145 -0.56 -4.72 14.97
C VAL A 145 -0.23 -3.90 16.23
N ARG A 146 -0.14 -2.59 16.15
CA ARG A 146 0.10 -1.69 17.29
C ARG A 146 -1.18 -1.26 18.00
N LEU A 147 -2.34 -1.50 17.40
CA LEU A 147 -3.64 -1.10 17.92
C LEU A 147 -4.28 -2.11 18.88
N HIS A 148 -3.75 -3.32 18.97
CA HIS A 148 -4.33 -4.41 19.78
C HIS A 148 -3.24 -5.38 20.28
N ARG A 149 -3.65 -6.30 21.13
CA ARG A 149 -2.84 -7.44 21.61
C ARG A 149 -3.46 -8.78 21.28
N VAL A 150 -4.52 -8.80 20.48
CA VAL A 150 -5.19 -10.03 20.09
C VAL A 150 -4.29 -10.84 19.15
N ASP A 151 -4.48 -12.15 19.13
CA ASP A 151 -3.82 -13.01 18.13
C ASP A 151 -4.46 -12.77 16.76
N GLU A 152 -3.67 -12.27 15.81
CA GLU A 152 -4.14 -12.02 14.44
C GLU A 152 -4.56 -13.28 13.68
N ASN A 153 -4.24 -14.49 14.19
CA ASN A 153 -4.72 -15.75 13.64
C ASN A 153 -6.08 -16.18 14.24
N ASP A 154 -6.53 -15.54 15.31
CA ASP A 154 -7.86 -15.76 15.89
C ASP A 154 -8.89 -14.85 15.22
N ALA A 155 -9.66 -15.42 14.31
CA ALA A 155 -10.69 -14.71 13.54
C ALA A 155 -11.71 -14.00 14.44
N GLY A 156 -12.10 -14.59 15.56
CA GLY A 156 -13.08 -14.02 16.48
C GLY A 156 -12.59 -12.76 17.15
N GLN A 157 -11.35 -12.76 17.66
CA GLN A 157 -10.75 -11.60 18.29
C GLN A 157 -10.50 -10.48 17.29
N VAL A 158 -9.99 -10.79 16.10
CA VAL A 158 -9.78 -9.81 15.02
C VAL A 158 -11.11 -9.20 14.58
N SER A 159 -12.15 -10.02 14.40
CA SER A 159 -13.49 -9.56 14.01
C SER A 159 -14.08 -8.57 15.01
N ALA A 160 -13.88 -8.75 16.32
CA ALA A 160 -14.33 -7.80 17.34
C ALA A 160 -13.66 -6.42 17.18
N VAL A 161 -12.33 -6.37 16.95
CA VAL A 161 -11.59 -5.14 16.71
C VAL A 161 -12.07 -4.44 15.43
N LEU A 162 -12.23 -5.20 14.35
CA LEU A 162 -12.75 -4.68 13.07
C LEU A 162 -14.20 -4.22 13.17
N GLY A 163 -15.01 -4.91 13.98
CA GLY A 163 -16.40 -4.53 14.30
C GLY A 163 -16.48 -3.16 14.96
N TYR A 164 -15.59 -2.88 15.93
CA TYR A 164 -15.51 -1.56 16.53
C TYR A 164 -15.17 -0.47 15.49
N LEU A 165 -14.18 -0.68 14.63
CA LEU A 165 -13.81 0.30 13.60
C LEU A 165 -14.96 0.53 12.59
N ARG A 166 -15.70 -0.52 12.25
CA ARG A 166 -16.91 -0.40 11.41
C ARG A 166 -18.02 0.39 12.11
N ALA A 167 -18.22 0.18 13.41
CA ALA A 167 -19.20 0.94 14.20
C ALA A 167 -18.79 2.42 14.29
N LEU A 168 -17.50 2.70 14.53
CA LEU A 168 -16.95 4.05 14.54
C LEU A 168 -17.18 4.77 13.21
N GLN A 169 -16.87 4.11 12.09
CA GLN A 169 -17.07 4.62 10.74
C GLN A 169 -18.54 5.01 10.50
N ARG A 170 -19.47 4.11 10.82
CA ARG A 170 -20.92 4.36 10.63
C ARG A 170 -21.45 5.48 11.51
N ALA A 171 -21.02 5.52 12.77
CA ALA A 171 -21.51 6.50 13.74
C ALA A 171 -20.98 7.92 13.47
N LEU A 172 -19.83 8.07 12.82
CA LEU A 172 -19.16 9.35 12.63
C LEU A 172 -18.96 9.74 11.15
N ASP A 173 -19.43 8.94 10.20
CA ASP A 173 -19.34 9.16 8.75
C ASP A 173 -17.88 9.45 8.31
N VAL A 174 -16.92 8.72 8.86
CA VAL A 174 -15.48 8.88 8.64
C VAL A 174 -14.91 7.72 7.84
N ALA A 175 -14.08 7.99 6.83
CA ALA A 175 -13.30 6.93 6.18
C ALA A 175 -12.19 6.44 7.14
N VAL A 176 -12.00 5.12 7.24
CA VAL A 176 -11.00 4.50 8.12
C VAL A 176 -10.04 3.65 7.31
N LEU A 177 -8.80 4.10 7.20
CA LEU A 177 -7.71 3.37 6.57
C LEU A 177 -6.82 2.74 7.63
N VAL A 178 -6.67 1.42 7.58
CA VAL A 178 -5.81 0.66 8.47
C VAL A 178 -4.62 0.10 7.72
N VAL A 179 -3.40 0.42 8.14
CA VAL A 179 -2.18 -0.14 7.54
C VAL A 179 -1.87 -1.50 8.17
N HIS A 180 -1.69 -2.52 7.33
CA HIS A 180 -1.46 -3.88 7.79
C HIS A 180 -0.31 -4.58 7.06
N HIS A 181 0.42 -5.44 7.78
CA HIS A 181 1.56 -6.17 7.22
C HIS A 181 1.12 -7.50 6.58
N ALA A 182 1.52 -7.74 5.33
CA ALA A 182 1.35 -9.04 4.68
C ALA A 182 2.34 -10.08 5.23
N ARG A 183 1.99 -11.38 5.12
CA ARG A 183 2.91 -12.49 5.43
C ARG A 183 4.11 -12.48 4.48
N LYS A 184 5.32 -12.81 5.00
CA LYS A 184 6.56 -12.88 4.20
C LYS A 184 6.50 -13.92 3.06
N ASN A 185 5.66 -14.94 3.16
CA ASN A 185 5.55 -16.08 2.24
C ASN A 185 4.19 -16.15 1.53
N GLY A 186 3.42 -15.06 1.45
CA GLY A 186 2.19 -15.01 0.66
C GLY A 186 2.50 -15.23 -0.82
N GLY A 187 2.06 -16.38 -1.33
CA GLY A 187 2.47 -17.05 -2.55
C GLY A 187 2.47 -16.22 -3.84
N ALA A 188 3.06 -16.84 -4.87
CA ALA A 188 3.10 -16.37 -6.24
C ALA A 188 1.72 -16.04 -6.80
N ALA A 189 1.66 -14.97 -7.58
CA ALA A 189 0.66 -14.66 -8.61
C ALA A 189 -0.79 -15.14 -8.39
N GLY A 190 -1.42 -14.72 -7.28
CA GLY A 190 -2.84 -14.97 -7.04
C GLY A 190 -3.34 -13.98 -5.97
N GLN A 191 -4.52 -13.52 -6.06
CA GLN A 191 -5.30 -12.63 -5.20
C GLN A 191 -4.54 -11.82 -4.12
N ALA A 192 -4.43 -10.52 -4.31
CA ALA A 192 -3.66 -9.60 -3.45
C ALA A 192 -4.04 -9.66 -1.97
N GLY A 193 -5.33 -9.86 -1.66
CA GLY A 193 -5.86 -9.94 -0.31
C GLY A 193 -5.48 -11.19 0.47
N GLN A 194 -5.24 -12.33 -0.19
CA GLN A 194 -4.92 -13.60 0.48
C GLN A 194 -3.52 -13.63 1.12
N SER A 195 -2.65 -12.67 0.81
CA SER A 195 -1.31 -12.57 1.39
C SER A 195 -1.24 -11.80 2.72
N LEU A 196 -2.36 -11.28 3.24
CA LEU A 196 -2.39 -10.60 4.53
C LEU A 196 -2.11 -11.57 5.69
N ARG A 197 -1.43 -11.09 6.74
CA ARG A 197 -1.36 -11.81 8.01
C ARG A 197 -2.73 -11.81 8.64
N GLY A 198 -3.12 -12.95 9.26
CA GLY A 198 -4.37 -13.06 9.99
C GLY A 198 -5.48 -13.74 9.19
N SER A 199 -6.69 -13.62 9.68
CA SER A 199 -7.87 -14.26 9.12
C SER A 199 -8.28 -13.62 7.78
N GLY A 200 -8.97 -14.39 6.93
CA GLY A 200 -9.63 -13.87 5.72
C GLY A 200 -10.59 -12.70 6.00
N ASP A 201 -10.99 -12.52 7.25
CA ASP A 201 -11.88 -11.46 7.71
C ASP A 201 -11.30 -10.05 7.47
N LEU A 202 -9.97 -9.87 7.60
CA LEU A 202 -9.33 -8.58 7.30
C LEU A 202 -9.56 -8.14 5.85
N HIS A 203 -9.41 -9.06 4.89
CA HIS A 203 -9.68 -8.77 3.48
C HIS A 203 -11.18 -8.50 3.22
N ALA A 204 -12.04 -9.36 3.76
CA ALA A 204 -13.50 -9.28 3.58
C ALA A 204 -14.12 -8.04 4.27
N TRP A 205 -13.49 -7.51 5.31
CA TRP A 205 -13.97 -6.36 6.05
C TRP A 205 -13.93 -5.06 5.26
N GLY A 206 -12.93 -4.87 4.38
CA GLY A 206 -12.73 -3.63 3.65
C GLY A 206 -13.79 -3.37 2.58
N ASP A 207 -14.22 -2.12 2.46
CA ASP A 207 -15.03 -1.61 1.34
C ASP A 207 -14.11 -1.13 0.20
N SER A 208 -12.93 -0.58 0.56
CA SER A 208 -11.83 -0.22 -0.33
C SER A 208 -10.53 -0.75 0.24
N ASN A 209 -9.81 -1.56 -0.52
CA ASN A 209 -8.53 -2.11 -0.09
C ASN A 209 -7.43 -1.73 -1.08
N LEU A 210 -6.26 -1.41 -0.55
CA LEU A 210 -5.06 -1.07 -1.30
C LEU A 210 -3.95 -2.06 -0.95
N TYR A 211 -3.30 -2.64 -1.95
CA TYR A 211 -2.22 -3.62 -1.73
C TYR A 211 -0.96 -3.20 -2.44
N LEU A 212 0.09 -2.91 -1.66
CA LEU A 212 1.40 -2.60 -2.17
C LEU A 212 2.29 -3.85 -2.21
N ARG A 213 2.85 -4.13 -3.36
CA ARG A 213 3.83 -5.20 -3.57
C ARG A 213 5.12 -4.61 -4.13
N ARG A 214 6.25 -5.16 -3.68
CA ARG A 214 7.56 -4.86 -4.27
C ARG A 214 8.08 -6.12 -4.96
N HIS A 215 8.31 -6.03 -6.24
CA HIS A 215 8.88 -7.11 -7.03
C HIS A 215 10.05 -6.56 -7.86
N GLN A 216 11.24 -7.13 -7.70
CA GLN A 216 12.45 -6.72 -8.44
C GLN A 216 12.76 -5.20 -8.38
N GLY A 217 12.48 -4.57 -7.24
CA GLY A 217 12.71 -3.13 -7.04
C GLY A 217 11.53 -2.22 -7.42
N ALA A 218 10.64 -2.68 -8.29
CA ALA A 218 9.42 -1.96 -8.66
C ALA A 218 8.34 -2.11 -7.60
N LEU A 219 7.53 -1.07 -7.39
CA LEU A 219 6.32 -1.09 -6.58
C LEU A 219 5.12 -1.25 -7.49
N SER A 220 4.16 -2.07 -7.05
CA SER A 220 2.85 -2.22 -7.69
C SER A 220 1.76 -1.99 -6.66
N LEU A 221 0.76 -1.19 -7.02
CA LEU A 221 -0.45 -0.94 -6.23
C LEU A 221 -1.62 -1.65 -6.90
N THR A 222 -2.23 -2.60 -6.19
CA THR A 222 -3.51 -3.20 -6.55
C THR A 222 -4.60 -2.56 -5.71
N ILE A 223 -5.73 -2.22 -6.32
CA ILE A 223 -6.88 -1.58 -5.70
C ILE A 223 -8.05 -2.56 -5.79
N GLU A 224 -8.81 -2.70 -4.72
CA GLU A 224 -10.00 -3.54 -4.69
C GLU A 224 -11.16 -2.79 -4.02
N HIS A 225 -12.35 -2.87 -4.59
CA HIS A 225 -13.57 -2.26 -4.04
C HIS A 225 -14.67 -3.30 -3.91
N ARG A 226 -15.47 -3.19 -2.85
CA ARG A 226 -16.63 -4.07 -2.64
C ARG A 226 -17.76 -3.78 -3.64
N ALA A 227 -17.97 -2.52 -4.00
CA ALA A 227 -19.16 -2.06 -4.74
C ALA A 227 -18.83 -1.28 -6.02
N ALA A 228 -17.57 -1.28 -6.45
CA ALA A 228 -17.13 -0.57 -7.66
C ALA A 228 -16.08 -1.37 -8.41
N ALA A 229 -15.95 -1.11 -9.70
CA ALA A 229 -14.85 -1.65 -10.50
C ALA A 229 -13.51 -1.06 -10.02
N ALA A 230 -12.51 -1.91 -9.91
CA ALA A 230 -11.16 -1.51 -9.58
C ALA A 230 -10.37 -1.18 -10.87
N PRO A 231 -9.49 -0.19 -10.84
CA PRO A 231 -8.56 0.03 -11.95
C PRO A 231 -7.53 -1.12 -12.02
N GLU A 232 -6.90 -1.24 -13.19
CA GLU A 232 -5.74 -2.13 -13.35
C GLU A 232 -4.62 -1.78 -12.36
N PRO A 233 -3.78 -2.76 -11.97
CA PRO A 233 -2.67 -2.52 -11.07
C PRO A 233 -1.75 -1.41 -11.59
N LEU A 234 -1.34 -0.52 -10.68
CA LEU A 234 -0.55 0.67 -10.99
C LEU A 234 0.90 0.46 -10.59
N ALA A 235 1.82 0.81 -11.48
CA ALA A 235 3.24 0.85 -11.15
C ALA A 235 3.57 2.16 -10.41
N LEU A 236 4.35 2.06 -9.32
CA LEU A 236 4.76 3.18 -8.48
C LEU A 236 6.27 3.20 -8.29
N ARG A 237 6.80 4.38 -8.05
CA ARG A 237 8.17 4.58 -7.55
C ARG A 237 8.20 5.60 -6.42
N LEU A 238 9.12 5.43 -5.48
CA LEU A 238 9.43 6.46 -4.49
C LEU A 238 10.49 7.39 -5.10
N VAL A 239 10.14 8.65 -5.26
CA VAL A 239 10.95 9.68 -5.91
C VAL A 239 11.51 10.63 -4.86
N PRO A 240 12.82 10.80 -4.75
CA PRO A 240 13.39 11.83 -3.90
C PRO A 240 13.09 13.22 -4.48
N THR A 241 12.83 14.19 -3.59
CA THR A 241 12.64 15.60 -3.96
C THR A 241 13.81 16.46 -3.51
N ALA A 242 13.92 17.66 -4.05
CA ALA A 242 14.85 18.68 -3.55
C ALA A 242 14.55 18.89 -2.04
N GLY A 243 15.59 18.94 -1.20
CA GLY A 243 15.43 19.07 0.25
C GLY A 243 15.46 17.76 1.04
N GLY A 244 15.70 16.62 0.38
CA GLY A 244 15.87 15.32 1.07
C GLY A 244 14.57 14.62 1.45
N HIS A 245 13.42 15.12 0.95
CA HIS A 245 12.11 14.49 1.08
C HIS A 245 11.86 13.48 -0.04
N ALA A 246 10.72 12.80 -0.02
CA ALA A 246 10.31 11.90 -1.08
C ALA A 246 8.79 11.90 -1.22
N HIS A 247 8.28 11.47 -2.38
CA HIS A 247 6.87 11.20 -2.65
C HIS A 247 6.72 9.93 -3.49
N LEU A 248 5.52 9.39 -3.54
CA LEU A 248 5.19 8.29 -4.46
C LEU A 248 4.70 8.90 -5.78
N ALA A 249 5.27 8.45 -6.89
CA ALA A 249 4.84 8.80 -8.24
C ALA A 249 4.35 7.57 -8.98
N LEU A 250 3.34 7.75 -9.83
CA LEU A 250 2.97 6.75 -10.83
C LEU A 250 4.08 6.64 -11.87
N VAL A 251 4.31 5.41 -12.34
CA VAL A 251 5.19 5.16 -13.48
C VAL A 251 4.30 5.05 -14.72
N ASP A 252 4.39 6.02 -15.61
CA ASP A 252 3.67 5.95 -16.88
C ASP A 252 4.24 4.84 -17.76
N SER A 253 3.37 4.12 -18.45
CA SER A 253 3.76 3.06 -19.39
C SER A 253 4.65 3.57 -20.55
N SER A 254 4.75 4.89 -20.72
CA SER A 254 5.69 5.55 -21.63
C SER A 254 7.10 5.65 -21.05
N ASP A 255 7.25 5.76 -19.73
CA ASP A 255 8.55 5.79 -19.03
C ASP A 255 9.22 4.40 -18.96
N GLU A 256 8.44 3.32 -19.01
CA GLU A 256 8.98 1.96 -19.09
C GLU A 256 9.76 1.69 -20.39
N ARG A 257 9.52 2.48 -21.45
CA ARG A 257 10.30 2.41 -22.70
C ARG A 257 11.66 3.10 -22.61
N THR A 258 11.95 3.85 -21.54
CA THR A 258 13.21 4.62 -21.42
C THR A 258 14.26 3.99 -20.52
N GLN A 259 13.91 3.01 -19.66
CA GLN A 259 14.86 2.04 -19.03
C GLN A 259 14.08 0.80 -18.60
N PRO A 260 13.97 -0.23 -19.45
CA PRO A 260 13.67 -1.55 -18.92
C PRO A 260 14.78 -1.87 -17.92
N ALA A 261 14.43 -2.20 -16.68
CA ALA A 261 15.38 -2.86 -15.79
C ALA A 261 15.99 -4.00 -16.60
N ALA A 262 17.29 -3.93 -16.86
CA ALA A 262 17.96 -4.85 -17.76
C ALA A 262 17.50 -6.27 -17.41
N SER A 263 17.00 -7.01 -18.38
CA SER A 263 16.53 -8.38 -18.14
C SER A 263 17.68 -9.15 -17.48
N LEU A 264 17.37 -10.21 -16.73
CA LEU A 264 18.42 -11.03 -16.15
C LEU A 264 19.42 -11.48 -17.23
N GLU A 265 18.92 -11.75 -18.43
CA GLU A 265 19.71 -12.10 -19.60
C GLU A 265 20.64 -10.94 -20.02
N GLN A 266 20.13 -9.72 -20.10
CA GLN A 266 20.96 -8.53 -20.42
C GLN A 266 22.00 -8.28 -19.33
N THR A 267 21.62 -8.47 -18.06
CA THR A 267 22.56 -8.31 -16.93
C THR A 267 23.65 -9.39 -16.94
N ILE A 268 23.32 -10.64 -17.30
CA ILE A 268 24.28 -11.72 -17.48
C ILE A 268 25.26 -11.35 -18.61
N VAL A 269 24.75 -10.93 -19.77
CA VAL A 269 25.60 -10.55 -20.92
C VAL A 269 26.51 -9.39 -20.56
N ALA A 270 26.02 -8.34 -19.90
CA ALA A 270 26.83 -7.21 -19.45
C ALA A 270 27.89 -7.62 -18.42
N THR A 271 27.56 -8.52 -17.49
CA THR A 271 28.51 -9.05 -16.50
C THR A 271 29.61 -9.85 -17.19
N LEU A 272 29.27 -10.71 -18.15
CA LEU A 272 30.26 -11.48 -18.94
C LEU A 272 31.11 -10.57 -19.85
N ALA A 273 30.54 -9.47 -20.37
CA ALA A 273 31.28 -8.48 -21.15
C ALA A 273 32.32 -7.73 -20.33
N SER A 274 32.04 -7.47 -19.06
CA SER A 274 32.99 -6.81 -18.14
C SER A 274 33.97 -7.75 -17.48
N ALA A 275 33.77 -9.05 -17.59
CA ALA A 275 34.66 -10.07 -17.02
C ALA A 275 35.86 -10.29 -17.89
N ARG A 276 37.07 -10.34 -17.27
CA ARG A 276 38.33 -10.65 -17.97
C ARG A 276 38.50 -12.13 -18.33
N GLU A 277 37.74 -13.00 -17.65
CA GLU A 277 37.78 -14.45 -17.80
C GLU A 277 36.39 -15.06 -17.78
N PRO A 278 36.17 -16.24 -18.39
CA PRO A 278 34.90 -16.94 -18.31
C PRO A 278 34.44 -17.17 -16.85
N LEU A 279 33.17 -16.88 -16.53
CA LEU A 279 32.63 -16.98 -15.17
C LEU A 279 31.88 -18.29 -14.96
N GLY A 280 32.10 -18.93 -13.80
CA GLY A 280 31.33 -20.08 -13.36
C GLY A 280 29.93 -19.70 -12.85
N ARG A 281 29.01 -20.67 -12.82
CA ARG A 281 27.65 -20.47 -12.39
C ARG A 281 27.53 -19.90 -10.95
N THR A 282 28.42 -20.34 -10.05
CA THR A 282 28.45 -19.84 -8.66
C THR A 282 28.85 -18.36 -8.62
N ALA A 283 29.88 -17.97 -9.36
CA ALA A 283 30.33 -16.59 -9.43
C ALA A 283 29.23 -15.68 -10.00
N LEU A 284 28.57 -16.08 -11.08
CA LEU A 284 27.43 -15.34 -11.65
C LEU A 284 26.28 -15.22 -10.67
N ARG A 285 25.94 -16.30 -9.96
CA ARG A 285 24.89 -16.28 -8.93
C ARG A 285 25.18 -15.27 -7.82
N ASP A 286 26.40 -15.26 -7.32
CA ASP A 286 26.81 -14.43 -6.18
C ASP A 286 26.95 -12.96 -6.60
N MET A 287 27.45 -12.69 -7.80
CA MET A 287 27.53 -11.32 -8.37
C MET A 287 26.14 -10.74 -8.66
N LEU A 288 25.22 -11.54 -9.24
CA LEU A 288 23.90 -11.11 -9.65
C LEU A 288 22.83 -11.26 -8.53
N ARG A 289 23.18 -11.91 -7.41
CA ARG A 289 22.30 -12.20 -6.27
C ARG A 289 20.97 -12.85 -6.66
N VAL A 290 21.02 -13.82 -7.58
CA VAL A 290 19.84 -14.52 -8.12
C VAL A 290 19.77 -15.97 -7.64
N ARG A 291 18.56 -16.55 -7.67
CA ARG A 291 18.37 -17.97 -7.34
C ARG A 291 18.93 -18.86 -8.44
N ASN A 292 19.48 -20.03 -8.05
CA ASN A 292 20.12 -20.98 -8.98
C ASN A 292 19.21 -21.44 -10.14
N GLU A 293 17.97 -21.71 -9.85
CA GLU A 293 16.96 -22.14 -10.83
C GLU A 293 16.79 -21.10 -11.94
N ARG A 294 16.51 -19.86 -11.55
CA ARG A 294 16.29 -18.73 -12.45
C ARG A 294 17.55 -18.38 -13.26
N LEU A 295 18.73 -18.47 -12.62
CA LEU A 295 20.00 -18.28 -13.33
C LEU A 295 20.22 -19.38 -14.37
N GLY A 296 19.90 -20.65 -14.01
CA GLY A 296 20.03 -21.78 -14.92
C GLY A 296 19.16 -21.65 -16.18
N GLU A 297 17.89 -21.25 -16.01
CA GLU A 297 16.98 -21.01 -17.13
C GLU A 297 17.47 -19.88 -18.05
N ALA A 298 17.93 -18.75 -17.47
CA ALA A 298 18.44 -17.62 -18.24
C ALA A 298 19.72 -17.99 -19.03
N LEU A 299 20.64 -18.71 -18.40
CA LEU A 299 21.86 -19.22 -19.06
C LEU A 299 21.52 -20.18 -20.19
N THR A 300 20.53 -21.06 -20.01
CA THR A 300 20.08 -21.99 -21.07
C THR A 300 19.49 -21.22 -22.25
N ARG A 301 18.60 -20.23 -22.02
CA ARG A 301 18.04 -19.40 -23.09
C ARG A 301 19.12 -18.64 -23.85
N LEU A 302 20.04 -17.99 -23.13
CA LEU A 302 21.13 -17.24 -23.76
C LEU A 302 22.08 -18.13 -24.58
N ALA A 303 22.35 -19.34 -24.12
CA ALA A 303 23.16 -20.32 -24.86
C ALA A 303 22.43 -20.81 -26.13
N THR A 304 21.10 -21.06 -26.03
CA THR A 304 20.28 -21.47 -27.17
C THR A 304 20.22 -20.39 -28.26
N THR A 305 20.20 -19.11 -27.87
CA THR A 305 20.23 -17.98 -28.81
C THR A 305 21.63 -17.63 -29.31
N GLY A 306 22.68 -18.32 -28.84
CA GLY A 306 24.07 -18.01 -29.21
C GLY A 306 24.61 -16.72 -28.60
N ALA A 307 23.88 -16.06 -27.69
CA ALA A 307 24.32 -14.82 -27.04
C ALA A 307 25.46 -15.03 -26.05
N ILE A 308 25.62 -16.26 -25.53
CA ILE A 308 26.75 -16.70 -24.68
C ILE A 308 27.20 -18.09 -25.10
N VAL A 309 28.44 -18.41 -24.81
CA VAL A 309 29.03 -19.76 -25.06
C VAL A 309 29.43 -20.40 -23.74
N ARG A 310 29.30 -21.71 -23.68
CA ARG A 310 29.73 -22.49 -22.52
C ARG A 310 31.07 -23.18 -22.84
N THR A 311 32.07 -22.97 -22.00
CA THR A 311 33.38 -23.62 -22.09
C THR A 311 33.62 -24.39 -20.78
N GLY A 312 33.43 -25.70 -20.81
CA GLY A 312 33.43 -26.53 -19.61
C GLY A 312 32.27 -26.20 -18.68
N ASP A 313 32.57 -25.77 -17.47
CA ASP A 313 31.56 -25.31 -16.46
C ASP A 313 31.43 -23.78 -16.36
N ARG A 314 32.10 -23.04 -17.29
CA ARG A 314 32.11 -21.57 -17.33
C ARG A 314 31.40 -21.01 -18.55
N TRP A 315 31.02 -19.74 -18.47
CA TRP A 315 30.27 -18.98 -19.46
C TRP A 315 31.07 -17.75 -19.91
N ALA A 316 31.01 -17.45 -21.20
CA ALA A 316 31.68 -16.30 -21.81
C ALA A 316 30.84 -15.75 -22.98
N LEU A 317 31.16 -14.56 -23.47
CA LEU A 317 30.65 -14.08 -24.75
C LEU A 317 31.29 -14.82 -25.91
N PRO A 318 30.58 -15.03 -27.04
CA PRO A 318 31.19 -15.58 -28.26
C PRO A 318 32.30 -14.66 -28.76
N VAL A 319 33.41 -15.24 -29.13
CA VAL A 319 34.50 -14.49 -29.75
C VAL A 319 34.07 -14.08 -31.16
N PRO A 320 34.16 -12.79 -31.57
CA PRO A 320 33.80 -12.42 -32.93
C PRO A 320 34.73 -13.18 -33.89
N THR A 321 34.13 -13.96 -34.78
CA THR A 321 34.85 -14.58 -35.92
C THR A 321 35.25 -13.44 -36.84
N SER A 322 36.57 -13.14 -36.88
CA SER A 322 37.15 -12.25 -37.88
C SER A 322 36.92 -12.90 -39.26
N THR A 323 36.08 -12.31 -40.05
CA THR A 323 35.96 -12.56 -41.49
C THR A 323 36.90 -11.63 -42.23
#